data_d378aafe5f6658932deae674e0499fab
#
_entry.id   d378aafe5f6658932deae674e0499fab
#
_cell.length_a   1.000
_cell.length_b   1.000
_cell.length_c   1.000
_cell.angle_alpha   90.00
_cell.angle_beta   90.00
_cell.angle_gamma   90.00
#
_symmetry.space_group_name_H-M   'P 1'
#
loop_
_entity.id
_entity.type
_entity.pdbx_description
1 polymer ?
#
loop_
_entity_poly.entity_id
_entity_poly.type
_entity_poly.pdbx_seq_one_letter_code
_entity_poly.pdbx_strand_id
1 'polypeptide(L)'
;MKFQADREVLSDAVSFLVRLLSPRPQLPQLSGVMIEATKDEVVLSIFDYEVAARVKIAAAVEAPGKVLVQARLLSEIVSKLPASSVSLVIDETRLQVTSGSSKFSLSSMVTTDY
;
A
#
# COMPACT_ATOMS: atom_id res chain seq x y z
N MET A 1 3.48 9.80 7.44
CA MET A 1 3.15 8.39 7.72
C MET A 1 4.43 7.57 7.79
N LYS A 2 4.54 6.75 8.80
CA LYS A 2 5.70 5.85 8.96
C LYS A 2 5.26 4.62 9.75
N PHE A 3 5.46 3.43 9.18
CA PHE A 3 5.13 2.19 9.88
C PHE A 3 5.98 1.03 9.38
N GLN A 4 6.01 -0.04 10.18
CA GLN A 4 6.64 -1.31 9.84
C GLN A 4 5.60 -2.42 9.90
N ALA A 5 5.66 -3.33 8.94
CA ALA A 5 4.75 -4.46 8.87
C ALA A 5 5.52 -5.72 8.48
N ASP A 6 4.93 -6.88 8.79
CA ASP A 6 5.43 -8.15 8.31
C ASP A 6 5.27 -8.22 6.79
N ARG A 7 6.34 -8.59 6.08
CA ARG A 7 6.33 -8.63 4.62
C ARG A 7 5.25 -9.58 4.08
N GLU A 8 5.15 -10.75 4.68
CA GLU A 8 4.19 -11.76 4.21
C GLU A 8 2.76 -11.29 4.40
N VAL A 9 2.46 -10.72 5.57
CA VAL A 9 1.13 -10.17 5.85
C VAL A 9 0.79 -9.05 4.88
N LEU A 10 1.72 -8.12 4.66
CA LEU A 10 1.52 -7.01 3.75
C LEU A 10 1.37 -7.50 2.30
N SER A 11 2.22 -8.42 1.88
CA SER A 11 2.19 -8.96 0.52
C SER A 11 0.88 -9.68 0.25
N ASP A 12 0.41 -10.49 1.19
CA ASP A 12 -0.85 -11.22 1.05
C ASP A 12 -2.03 -10.26 0.95
N ALA A 13 -2.04 -9.22 1.78
CA ALA A 13 -3.11 -8.22 1.77
C ALA A 13 -3.16 -7.47 0.44
N VAL A 14 -2.02 -6.98 -0.03
CA VAL A 14 -1.96 -6.24 -1.29
C VAL A 14 -2.32 -7.14 -2.48
N SER A 15 -1.82 -8.36 -2.49
CA SER A 15 -2.12 -9.32 -3.57
C SER A 15 -3.60 -9.66 -3.63
N PHE A 16 -4.23 -9.82 -2.47
CA PHE A 16 -5.68 -10.06 -2.40
C PHE A 16 -6.44 -8.89 -3.05
N LEU A 17 -6.09 -7.67 -2.70
CA LEU A 17 -6.76 -6.49 -3.24
C LEU A 17 -6.52 -6.33 -4.74
N VAL A 18 -5.30 -6.59 -5.20
CA VAL A 18 -4.96 -6.48 -6.63
C VAL A 18 -5.82 -7.43 -7.47
N ARG A 19 -6.09 -8.62 -6.96
CA ARG A 19 -6.93 -9.58 -7.70
C ARG A 19 -8.37 -9.11 -7.88
N LEU A 20 -8.82 -8.17 -7.05
CA LEU A 20 -10.17 -7.62 -7.16
C LEU A 20 -10.25 -6.41 -8.07
N LEU A 21 -9.11 -5.84 -8.45
CA LEU A 21 -9.08 -4.65 -9.31
C LEU A 21 -9.43 -4.98 -10.75
N SER A 22 -10.13 -4.05 -11.39
CA SER A 22 -10.36 -4.13 -12.82
C SER A 22 -9.04 -4.08 -13.59
N PRO A 23 -8.83 -4.93 -14.60
CA PRO A 23 -7.62 -4.85 -15.42
C PRO A 23 -7.54 -3.58 -16.26
N ARG A 24 -8.68 -2.91 -16.50
CA ARG A 24 -8.74 -1.67 -17.28
C ARG A 24 -9.60 -0.63 -16.56
N PRO A 25 -9.06 0.00 -15.51
CA PRO A 25 -9.83 1.00 -14.77
C PRO A 25 -10.08 2.24 -15.63
N GLN A 26 -11.25 2.84 -15.46
CA GLN A 26 -11.62 4.06 -16.18
C GLN A 26 -10.81 5.26 -15.74
N LEU A 27 -10.42 5.30 -14.48
CA LEU A 27 -9.61 6.39 -13.92
C LEU A 27 -8.36 5.80 -13.29
N PRO A 28 -7.19 6.46 -13.41
CA PRO A 28 -5.95 5.94 -12.80
C PRO A 28 -6.07 5.69 -11.30
N GLN A 29 -6.84 6.51 -10.58
CA GLN A 29 -7.06 6.35 -9.13
C GLN A 29 -7.68 5.00 -8.80
N LEU A 30 -8.45 4.43 -9.73
CA LEU A 30 -9.12 3.14 -9.51
C LEU A 30 -8.15 1.95 -9.59
N SER A 31 -6.92 2.16 -10.02
CA SER A 31 -5.88 1.13 -9.98
C SER A 31 -5.01 1.25 -8.72
N GLY A 32 -5.33 2.18 -7.84
CA GLY A 32 -4.56 2.44 -6.63
C GLY A 32 -5.07 1.70 -5.42
N VAL A 33 -4.20 1.57 -4.43
CA VAL A 33 -4.55 1.13 -3.09
C VAL A 33 -4.33 2.30 -2.14
N MET A 34 -5.33 2.58 -1.30
CA MET A 34 -5.21 3.56 -0.23
C MET A 34 -4.63 2.86 0.98
N ILE A 35 -3.51 3.38 1.47
CA ILE A 35 -2.86 2.87 2.67
C ILE A 35 -3.08 3.90 3.76
N GLU A 36 -3.77 3.52 4.82
CA GLU A 36 -4.02 4.42 5.95
C GLU A 36 -3.48 3.80 7.22
N ALA A 37 -2.48 4.45 7.81
CA ALA A 37 -1.87 4.03 9.06
C ALA A 37 -2.50 4.82 10.20
N THR A 38 -3.02 4.11 11.20
CA THR A 38 -3.55 4.68 12.42
C THR A 38 -2.71 4.19 13.60
N LYS A 39 -3.26 4.10 14.79
CA LYS A 39 -2.47 3.91 16.00
C LYS A 39 -1.59 2.65 15.98
N ASP A 40 -2.18 1.48 15.74
CA ASP A 40 -1.46 0.19 15.77
C ASP A 40 -1.83 -0.69 14.59
N GLU A 41 -2.46 -0.10 13.57
CA GLU A 41 -2.94 -0.89 12.46
C GLU A 41 -2.89 -0.10 11.16
N VAL A 42 -2.86 -0.83 10.06
CA VAL A 42 -2.87 -0.24 8.72
C VAL A 42 -4.05 -0.83 7.97
N VAL A 43 -4.84 0.04 7.37
CA VAL A 43 -5.97 -0.35 6.54
C VAL A 43 -5.59 -0.10 5.09
N LEU A 44 -5.69 -1.17 4.29
CA LEU A 44 -5.47 -1.10 2.85
C LEU A 44 -6.83 -1.22 2.19
N SER A 45 -7.16 -0.29 1.30
CA SER A 45 -8.46 -0.31 0.65
C SER A 45 -8.33 0.00 -0.84
N ILE A 46 -9.23 -0.61 -1.60
CA ILE A 46 -9.38 -0.32 -3.03
C ILE A 46 -10.83 0.07 -3.28
N PHE A 47 -11.04 0.81 -4.33
CA PHE A 47 -12.36 1.20 -4.76
C PHE A 47 -12.40 1.33 -6.29
N ASP A 48 -13.39 0.68 -6.92
CA ASP A 48 -13.76 1.01 -8.27
C ASP A 48 -15.30 1.01 -8.31
N TYR A 49 -15.90 1.25 -9.47
CA TYR A 49 -17.36 1.39 -9.54
C TYR A 49 -18.11 0.09 -9.25
N GLU A 50 -17.44 -1.04 -9.29
CA GLU A 50 -18.06 -2.34 -9.09
C GLU A 50 -17.63 -2.99 -7.78
N VAL A 51 -16.43 -2.68 -7.29
CA VAL A 51 -15.83 -3.35 -6.13
C VAL A 51 -15.27 -2.33 -5.15
N ALA A 52 -15.55 -2.56 -3.88
CA ALA A 52 -14.90 -1.85 -2.78
C ALA A 52 -14.46 -2.91 -1.77
N ALA A 53 -13.19 -2.89 -1.38
CA ALA A 53 -12.65 -3.88 -0.47
C ALA A 53 -11.62 -3.25 0.46
N ARG A 54 -11.54 -3.77 1.69
CA ARG A 54 -10.61 -3.28 2.72
C ARG A 54 -9.99 -4.47 3.43
N VAL A 55 -8.70 -4.34 3.73
CA VAL A 55 -7.99 -5.31 4.56
C VAL A 55 -7.27 -4.56 5.67
N LYS A 56 -7.44 -5.02 6.90
CA LYS A 56 -6.78 -4.43 8.07
C LYS A 56 -5.66 -5.36 8.51
N ILE A 57 -4.48 -4.80 8.69
CA ILE A 57 -3.33 -5.56 9.18
C ILE A 57 -2.76 -4.90 10.42
N ALA A 58 -2.15 -5.70 11.29
CA ALA A 58 -1.42 -5.19 12.44
C ALA A 58 -0.08 -4.65 11.97
N ALA A 59 0.35 -3.53 12.53
CA ALA A 59 1.62 -2.91 12.16
C ALA A 59 2.14 -2.06 13.32
N ALA A 60 3.46 -1.85 13.34
CA ALA A 60 4.09 -0.92 14.27
C ALA A 60 4.08 0.46 13.65
N VAL A 61 3.13 1.30 14.03
CA VAL A 61 2.93 2.64 13.45
C VAL A 61 3.63 3.68 14.30
N GLU A 62 4.61 4.37 13.71
CA GLU A 62 5.31 5.46 14.38
C GLU A 62 4.64 6.81 14.13
N ALA A 63 4.08 7.00 12.95
CA ALA A 63 3.37 8.23 12.60
C ALA A 63 2.17 7.89 11.72
N PRO A 64 0.96 8.37 12.06
CA PRO A 64 -0.23 8.10 11.26
C PRO A 64 -0.22 8.90 9.96
N GLY A 65 -1.10 8.52 9.05
CA GLY A 65 -1.25 9.20 7.77
C GLY A 65 -1.87 8.28 6.75
N LYS A 66 -1.99 8.79 5.52
CA LYS A 66 -2.53 7.98 4.43
C LYS A 66 -1.88 8.38 3.10
N VAL A 67 -1.87 7.42 2.18
CA VAL A 67 -1.31 7.62 0.85
C VAL A 67 -2.02 6.71 -0.14
N LEU A 68 -2.11 7.15 -1.38
CA LEU A 68 -2.63 6.35 -2.47
C LEU A 68 -1.49 6.05 -3.44
N VAL A 69 -1.25 4.76 -3.71
CA VAL A 69 -0.20 4.32 -4.63
C VAL A 69 -0.75 3.26 -5.58
N GLN A 70 -0.05 3.02 -6.68
CA GLN A 70 -0.46 2.01 -7.63
C GLN A 70 -0.35 0.62 -7.01
N ALA A 71 -1.48 -0.10 -6.99
CA ALA A 71 -1.58 -1.36 -6.25
C ALA A 71 -0.70 -2.46 -6.85
N ARG A 72 -0.72 -2.62 -8.18
CA ARG A 72 0.06 -3.67 -8.84
C ARG A 72 1.55 -3.48 -8.65
N LEU A 73 2.02 -2.24 -8.73
CA LEU A 73 3.43 -1.94 -8.53
C LEU A 73 3.85 -2.20 -7.08
N LEU A 74 3.03 -1.80 -6.12
CA LEU A 74 3.30 -2.10 -4.71
C LEU A 74 3.34 -3.60 -4.46
N SER A 75 2.40 -4.35 -5.04
CA SER A 75 2.37 -5.81 -4.91
C SER A 75 3.65 -6.45 -5.46
N GLU A 76 4.10 -6.02 -6.63
CA GLU A 76 5.34 -6.53 -7.22
C GLU A 76 6.54 -6.26 -6.32
N ILE A 77 6.66 -5.04 -5.82
CA ILE A 77 7.79 -4.65 -4.98
C ILE A 77 7.80 -5.47 -3.70
N VAL A 78 6.67 -5.52 -2.99
CA VAL A 78 6.60 -6.21 -1.69
C VAL A 78 6.88 -7.70 -1.84
N SER A 79 6.40 -8.31 -2.91
CA SER A 79 6.60 -9.75 -3.13
C SER A 79 8.08 -10.13 -3.37
N LYS A 80 8.92 -9.16 -3.75
CA LYS A 80 10.32 -9.40 -4.07
C LYS A 80 11.29 -8.97 -2.97
N LEU A 81 10.78 -8.45 -1.86
CA LEU A 81 11.64 -7.98 -0.79
C LEU A 81 12.27 -9.15 -0.03
N PRO A 82 13.56 -9.03 0.33
CA PRO A 82 14.28 -10.16 0.92
C PRO A 82 14.06 -10.36 2.42
N ALA A 83 13.73 -9.30 3.16
CA ALA A 83 13.62 -9.39 4.61
C ALA A 83 12.16 -9.63 5.03
N SER A 84 11.96 -10.17 6.24
CA SER A 84 10.64 -10.47 6.77
C SER A 84 9.89 -9.22 7.24
N SER A 85 10.59 -8.11 7.46
CA SER A 85 10.00 -6.85 7.92
C SER A 85 10.17 -5.79 6.85
N VAL A 86 9.12 -5.00 6.64
CA VAL A 86 9.07 -3.93 5.64
C VAL A 86 8.74 -2.62 6.32
N SER A 87 9.52 -1.58 6.02
CA SER A 87 9.28 -0.23 6.53
C SER A 87 8.74 0.64 5.40
N LEU A 88 7.65 1.35 5.66
CA LEU A 88 7.03 2.25 4.70
C LEU A 88 6.99 3.65 5.28
N VAL A 89 7.50 4.62 4.53
CA VAL A 89 7.59 6.02 4.96
C VAL A 89 7.14 6.92 3.82
N ILE A 90 6.26 7.86 4.13
CA ILE A 90 5.91 8.93 3.19
C ILE A 90 6.92 10.05 3.34
N ASP A 91 7.53 10.42 2.22
CA ASP A 91 8.47 11.53 2.12
C ASP A 91 8.00 12.43 0.98
N GLU A 92 7.37 13.55 1.34
CA GLU A 92 6.74 14.47 0.39
C GLU A 92 5.68 13.77 -0.47
N THR A 93 5.97 13.54 -1.75
CA THR A 93 5.03 12.91 -2.68
C THR A 93 5.42 11.47 -3.01
N ARG A 94 6.33 10.88 -2.22
CA ARG A 94 6.82 9.53 -2.49
C ARG A 94 6.67 8.63 -1.28
N LEU A 95 6.28 7.39 -1.56
CA LEU A 95 6.29 6.33 -0.57
C LEU A 95 7.60 5.57 -0.70
N GLN A 96 8.38 5.52 0.37
CA GLN A 96 9.61 4.74 0.41
C GLN A 96 9.34 3.41 1.08
N VAL A 97 9.70 2.33 0.39
CA VAL A 97 9.55 0.96 0.87
C VAL A 97 10.94 0.38 1.07
N THR A 98 11.25 0.01 2.30
CA THR A 98 12.58 -0.47 2.67
C THR A 98 12.48 -1.83 3.34
N SER A 99 13.37 -2.76 2.96
CA SER A 99 13.47 -4.06 3.58
C SER A 99 14.92 -4.51 3.53
N GLY A 100 15.54 -4.64 4.70
CA GLY A 100 16.97 -4.93 4.78
C GLY A 100 17.77 -3.84 4.06
N SER A 101 18.59 -4.24 3.07
CA SER A 101 19.36 -3.30 2.26
C SER A 101 18.65 -2.85 0.99
N SER A 102 17.47 -3.39 0.73
CA SER A 102 16.69 -3.04 -0.46
C SER A 102 15.80 -1.84 -0.20
N LYS A 103 15.73 -0.92 -1.16
CA LYS A 103 14.94 0.30 -1.02
C LYS A 103 14.26 0.63 -2.36
N PHE A 104 12.97 0.90 -2.31
CA PHE A 104 12.18 1.28 -3.47
C PHE A 104 11.41 2.56 -3.17
N SER A 105 11.07 3.29 -4.22
CA SER A 105 10.34 4.54 -4.11
C SER A 105 9.18 4.54 -5.09
N LEU A 106 7.99 4.87 -4.60
CA LEU A 106 6.77 4.94 -5.39
C LEU A 106 6.20 6.34 -5.34
N SER A 107 5.77 6.87 -6.48
CA SER A 107 5.07 8.14 -6.50
C SER A 107 3.66 7.98 -5.93
N SER A 108 3.23 8.93 -5.11
CA SER A 108 1.87 8.93 -4.62
C SER A 108 0.92 9.45 -5.71
N MET A 109 -0.32 8.97 -5.66
CA MET A 109 -1.38 9.40 -6.56
C MET A 109 -2.24 10.44 -5.88
N VAL A 110 -3.03 11.18 -6.68
CA VAL A 110 -3.97 12.18 -6.14
C VAL A 110 -5.11 11.45 -5.43
N THR A 111 -5.41 11.86 -4.21
CA THR A 111 -6.40 11.17 -3.36
C THR A 111 -7.79 11.83 -3.38
N THR A 112 -7.92 13.03 -3.93
CA THR A 112 -9.16 13.80 -3.86
C THR A 112 -10.36 13.10 -4.49
N ASP A 113 -10.13 12.29 -5.50
CA ASP A 113 -11.20 11.61 -6.24
C ASP A 113 -11.34 10.13 -5.87
N TYR A 114 -10.65 9.69 -4.84
CA TYR A 114 -10.66 8.28 -4.43
C TYR A 114 -11.85 7.94 -3.55
#